data_437fb51667dfb27b7ec95325d4f153ca
#
_entry.id   437fb51667dfb27b7ec95325d4f153ca
#
_cell.length_a   1.000
_cell.length_b   1.000
_cell.length_c   1.000
_cell.angle_alpha   90.00
_cell.angle_beta   90.00
_cell.angle_gamma   90.00
#
_symmetry.space_group_name_H-M   'P 1'
#
loop_
_entity.id
_entity.type
_entity.pdbx_description
1 polymer ?
#
loop_
_entity_poly.entity_id
_entity_poly.type
_entity_poly.pdbx_seq_one_letter_code
_entity_poly.pdbx_strand_id
1 'polypeptide(L)'
;MAIGETGLDRLKSGVGYEEQSEYFKHHIYLSEKWHKPLVIHPVKAYDDIIRIHKAERPKQLWIIHGFRGKPETARQLIREGLYLSFGEYYNHESLKSVPLDRLFLETDEGNMPIDKLYRKAARIRNLSTHRLRKSIKENISRIFTFPQQSRQ
;
A
#
# COMPACT_ATOMS: atom_id res chain seq x y z
N MET A 1 -0.82 6.45 12.32
CA MET A 1 -1.52 7.47 11.52
C MET A 1 -0.74 7.68 10.23
N ALA A 2 -1.38 7.89 9.07
CA ALA A 2 -0.77 8.05 7.74
C ALA A 2 -1.33 9.28 7.02
N ILE A 3 -0.71 9.72 5.93
CA ILE A 3 -1.23 10.68 4.96
C ILE A 3 -1.86 9.91 3.81
N GLY A 4 -3.01 10.28 3.34
CA GLY A 4 -3.74 9.65 2.23
C GLY A 4 -5.25 9.55 2.52
N GLU A 5 -6.02 9.00 1.62
CA GLU A 5 -5.54 8.42 0.36
C GLU A 5 -5.22 9.50 -0.67
N THR A 6 -4.21 9.23 -1.47
CA THR A 6 -3.77 10.09 -2.56
C THR A 6 -3.27 9.22 -3.73
N GLY A 7 -3.05 9.79 -4.90
CA GLY A 7 -2.52 9.03 -6.01
C GLY A 7 -2.82 9.65 -7.36
N LEU A 8 -2.67 8.83 -8.40
CA LEU A 8 -2.87 9.20 -9.79
C LEU A 8 -3.85 8.24 -10.44
N ASP A 9 -4.84 8.77 -11.13
CA ASP A 9 -5.85 8.01 -11.87
C ASP A 9 -5.84 8.42 -13.35
N ARG A 10 -5.39 7.51 -14.21
CA ARG A 10 -5.36 7.72 -15.67
C ARG A 10 -6.72 7.51 -16.34
N LEU A 11 -7.71 6.98 -15.62
CA LEU A 11 -9.05 6.72 -16.16
C LEU A 11 -10.05 7.81 -15.79
N LYS A 12 -9.74 8.64 -14.79
CA LYS A 12 -10.65 9.67 -14.29
C LYS A 12 -10.73 10.84 -15.28
N SER A 13 -11.95 11.12 -15.76
CA SER A 13 -12.29 12.31 -16.51
C SER A 13 -12.71 13.43 -15.55
N GLY A 14 -12.24 14.67 -15.77
CA GLY A 14 -12.68 15.83 -14.99
C GLY A 14 -11.57 16.57 -14.24
N VAL A 15 -10.59 15.86 -13.66
CA VAL A 15 -9.38 16.48 -13.11
C VAL A 15 -8.20 16.14 -14.02
N GLY A 16 -7.54 17.14 -14.56
CA GLY A 16 -6.39 16.96 -15.44
C GLY A 16 -5.26 16.18 -14.75
N TYR A 17 -4.52 15.40 -15.52
CA TYR A 17 -3.43 14.58 -14.96
C TYR A 17 -2.32 15.44 -14.33
N GLU A 18 -2.07 16.61 -14.86
CA GLU A 18 -1.11 17.58 -14.28
C GLU A 18 -1.58 18.07 -12.92
N GLU A 19 -2.86 18.42 -12.80
CA GLU A 19 -3.46 18.83 -11.52
C GLU A 19 -3.43 17.70 -10.49
N GLN A 20 -3.75 16.47 -10.87
CA GLN A 20 -3.59 15.30 -10.00
C GLN A 20 -2.14 15.16 -9.51
N SER A 21 -1.17 15.38 -10.41
CA SER A 21 0.26 15.28 -10.08
C SER A 21 0.69 16.34 -9.07
N GLU A 22 0.17 17.56 -9.18
CA GLU A 22 0.45 18.63 -8.21
C GLU A 22 -0.15 18.31 -6.82
N TYR A 23 -1.39 17.81 -6.76
CA TYR A 23 -1.98 17.34 -5.51
C TYR A 23 -1.18 16.18 -4.91
N PHE A 24 -0.74 15.24 -5.74
CA PHE A 24 0.06 14.11 -5.27
C PHE A 24 1.40 14.56 -4.68
N LYS A 25 2.11 15.49 -5.34
CA LYS A 25 3.34 16.08 -4.81
C LYS A 25 3.11 16.82 -3.49
N HIS A 26 1.98 17.52 -3.36
CA HIS A 26 1.63 18.16 -2.10
C HIS A 26 1.46 17.16 -0.96
N HIS A 27 0.85 16.01 -1.21
CA HIS A 27 0.72 14.94 -0.22
C HIS A 27 2.07 14.29 0.12
N ILE A 28 2.98 14.16 -0.86
CA ILE A 28 4.36 13.74 -0.61
C ILE A 28 5.04 14.73 0.36
N TYR A 29 4.94 16.03 0.08
CA TYR A 29 5.46 17.05 0.98
C TYR A 29 4.87 16.94 2.40
N LEU A 30 3.57 16.76 2.55
CA LEU A 30 2.93 16.59 3.86
C LEU A 30 3.41 15.32 4.57
N SER A 31 3.59 14.22 3.84
CA SER A 31 4.14 12.96 4.36
C SER A 31 5.54 13.17 4.95
N GLU A 32 6.44 13.82 4.22
CA GLU A 32 7.78 14.15 4.67
C GLU A 32 7.77 15.12 5.86
N LYS A 33 6.98 16.20 5.80
CA LYS A 33 6.86 17.23 6.84
C LYS A 33 6.37 16.65 8.17
N TRP A 34 5.41 15.76 8.13
CA TRP A 34 4.78 15.20 9.32
C TRP A 34 5.37 13.84 9.73
N HIS A 35 6.39 13.36 9.03
CA HIS A 35 7.01 12.04 9.25
C HIS A 35 5.98 10.91 9.30
N LYS A 36 5.09 10.88 8.31
CA LYS A 36 4.00 9.89 8.21
C LYS A 36 4.12 9.09 6.92
N PRO A 37 3.81 7.79 6.95
CA PRO A 37 3.75 7.00 5.72
C PRO A 37 2.66 7.55 4.79
N LEU A 38 2.86 7.38 3.48
CA LEU A 38 1.94 7.80 2.44
C LEU A 38 1.16 6.59 1.92
N VAL A 39 -0.17 6.68 1.94
CA VAL A 39 -1.09 5.66 1.38
C VAL A 39 -1.54 6.12 0.00
N ILE A 40 -1.30 5.28 -1.01
CA ILE A 40 -1.43 5.64 -2.42
C ILE A 40 -2.40 4.71 -3.13
N HIS A 41 -3.37 5.30 -3.82
CA HIS A 41 -4.32 4.62 -4.70
C HIS A 41 -4.03 4.93 -6.17
N PRO A 42 -3.22 4.14 -6.88
CA PRO A 42 -2.92 4.36 -8.29
C PRO A 42 -3.91 3.59 -9.19
N VAL A 43 -4.53 4.28 -10.14
CA VAL A 43 -5.37 3.67 -11.16
C VAL A 43 -4.67 3.76 -12.51
N LYS A 44 -4.20 2.61 -13.05
CA LYS A 44 -3.41 2.55 -14.29
C LYS A 44 -2.17 3.47 -14.30
N ALA A 45 -1.58 3.74 -13.14
CA ALA A 45 -0.52 4.73 -12.94
C ALA A 45 0.69 4.20 -12.12
N TYR A 46 0.89 2.88 -12.03
CA TYR A 46 2.00 2.30 -11.25
C TYR A 46 3.38 2.80 -11.73
N ASP A 47 3.58 2.93 -13.04
CA ASP A 47 4.85 3.39 -13.61
C ASP A 47 5.13 4.86 -13.24
N ASP A 48 4.08 5.68 -13.18
CA ASP A 48 4.20 7.07 -12.74
C ASP A 48 4.57 7.15 -11.26
N ILE A 49 3.95 6.33 -10.41
CA ILE A 49 4.31 6.26 -8.99
C ILE A 49 5.77 5.87 -8.82
N ILE A 50 6.25 4.86 -9.55
CA ILE A 50 7.66 4.44 -9.51
C ILE A 50 8.58 5.59 -9.96
N ARG A 51 8.24 6.26 -11.05
CA ARG A 51 9.02 7.38 -11.59
C ARG A 51 9.10 8.55 -10.60
N ILE A 52 7.97 8.91 -9.99
CA ILE A 52 7.90 9.98 -8.99
C ILE A 52 8.68 9.58 -7.73
N HIS A 53 8.53 8.35 -7.24
CA HIS A 53 9.27 7.86 -6.08
C HIS A 53 10.80 7.97 -6.29
N LYS A 54 11.29 7.60 -7.49
CA LYS A 54 12.71 7.73 -7.84
C LYS A 54 13.18 9.17 -7.91
N ALA A 55 12.34 10.07 -8.40
CA ALA A 55 12.67 11.50 -8.51
C ALA A 55 12.67 12.19 -7.15
N GLU A 56 11.64 11.98 -6.35
CA GLU A 56 11.46 12.62 -5.04
C GLU A 56 12.35 12.02 -3.95
N ARG A 57 12.75 10.74 -4.06
CA ARG A 57 13.55 10.01 -3.07
C ARG A 57 13.05 10.18 -1.64
N PRO A 58 11.77 9.86 -1.38
CA PRO A 58 11.14 10.13 -0.10
C PRO A 58 11.83 9.35 1.02
N LYS A 59 11.87 9.94 2.21
CA LYS A 59 12.32 9.27 3.45
C LYS A 59 11.19 8.48 4.10
N GLN A 60 9.96 8.92 3.85
CA GLN A 60 8.78 8.26 4.40
C GLN A 60 8.35 7.08 3.55
N LEU A 61 7.75 6.08 4.18
CA LEU A 61 7.34 4.84 3.52
C LEU A 61 6.07 5.06 2.69
N TRP A 62 6.04 4.46 1.50
CA TRP A 62 4.90 4.50 0.60
C TRP A 62 4.21 3.14 0.57
N ILE A 63 2.88 3.15 0.67
CA ILE A 63 2.04 1.96 0.68
C ILE A 63 1.07 2.07 -0.49
N ILE A 64 1.16 1.15 -1.43
CA ILE A 64 0.16 1.00 -2.49
C ILE A 64 -1.04 0.26 -1.91
N HIS A 65 -2.15 0.93 -1.84
CA HIS A 65 -3.43 0.42 -1.39
C HIS A 65 -4.19 -0.23 -2.55
N GLY A 66 -4.98 -1.27 -2.27
CA GLY A 66 -5.81 -1.94 -3.26
C GLY A 66 -5.03 -2.56 -4.42
N PHE A 67 -3.84 -3.09 -4.19
CA PHE A 67 -2.99 -3.58 -5.29
C PHE A 67 -3.61 -4.76 -6.03
N ARG A 68 -3.79 -4.59 -7.35
CA ARG A 68 -4.35 -5.61 -8.27
C ARG A 68 -3.44 -5.91 -9.46
N GLY A 69 -2.24 -5.33 -9.47
CA GLY A 69 -1.28 -5.45 -10.57
C GLY A 69 -0.68 -6.84 -10.73
N LYS A 70 0.06 -7.01 -11.82
CA LYS A 70 0.78 -8.26 -12.14
C LYS A 70 2.01 -8.46 -11.23
N PRO A 71 2.55 -9.70 -11.14
CA PRO A 71 3.75 -9.98 -10.33
C PRO A 71 4.97 -9.14 -10.70
N GLU A 72 5.12 -8.79 -11.98
CA GLU A 72 6.22 -7.94 -12.47
C GLU A 72 6.14 -6.55 -11.85
N THR A 73 4.95 -5.94 -11.87
CA THR A 73 4.69 -4.63 -11.24
C THR A 73 4.89 -4.70 -9.73
N ALA A 74 4.42 -5.78 -9.08
CA ALA A 74 4.65 -5.98 -7.65
C ALA A 74 6.15 -6.00 -7.32
N ARG A 75 6.94 -6.76 -8.09
CA ARG A 75 8.40 -6.84 -7.91
C ARG A 75 9.09 -5.50 -8.13
N GLN A 76 8.65 -4.69 -9.09
CA GLN A 76 9.20 -3.35 -9.33
C GLN A 76 8.95 -2.43 -8.13
N LEU A 77 7.71 -2.36 -7.65
CA LEU A 77 7.34 -1.55 -6.49
C LEU A 77 8.11 -1.97 -5.22
N ILE A 78 8.24 -3.27 -4.99
CA ILE A 78 9.00 -3.79 -3.84
C ILE A 78 10.49 -3.44 -3.94
N ARG A 79 11.10 -3.52 -5.12
CA ARG A 79 12.51 -3.11 -5.34
C ARG A 79 12.74 -1.63 -5.05
N GLU A 80 11.76 -0.79 -5.30
CA GLU A 80 11.80 0.64 -4.95
C GLU A 80 11.49 0.89 -3.46
N GLY A 81 11.28 -0.14 -2.65
CA GLY A 81 11.07 -0.02 -1.21
C GLY A 81 9.62 0.20 -0.79
N LEU A 82 8.65 0.15 -1.70
CA LEU A 82 7.26 0.34 -1.39
C LEU A 82 6.65 -0.90 -0.71
N TYR A 83 5.52 -0.68 -0.05
CA TYR A 83 4.68 -1.72 0.53
C TYR A 83 3.42 -1.92 -0.30
N LEU A 84 2.87 -3.13 -0.31
CA LEU A 84 1.65 -3.45 -1.04
C LEU A 84 0.56 -3.95 -0.10
N SER A 85 -0.63 -3.37 -0.22
CA SER A 85 -1.83 -3.80 0.49
C SER A 85 -2.81 -4.43 -0.49
N PHE A 86 -3.32 -5.61 -0.14
CA PHE A 86 -4.18 -6.41 -0.99
C PHE A 86 -5.59 -6.50 -0.41
N GLY A 87 -6.56 -6.09 -1.21
CA GLY A 87 -7.98 -6.26 -0.94
C GLY A 87 -8.52 -7.57 -1.48
N GLU A 88 -9.84 -7.66 -1.66
CA GLU A 88 -10.55 -8.87 -2.11
C GLU A 88 -10.17 -9.31 -3.54
N TYR A 89 -9.86 -8.36 -4.42
CA TYR A 89 -9.68 -8.58 -5.87
C TYR A 89 -8.21 -8.67 -6.29
N TYR A 90 -7.40 -9.32 -5.49
CA TYR A 90 -5.96 -9.43 -5.73
C TYR A 90 -5.61 -10.43 -6.85
N ASN A 91 -4.46 -10.21 -7.47
CA ASN A 91 -3.80 -11.21 -8.31
C ASN A 91 -3.07 -12.23 -7.42
N HIS A 92 -3.38 -13.52 -7.58
CA HIS A 92 -2.84 -14.62 -6.74
C HIS A 92 -1.31 -14.71 -6.79
N GLU A 93 -0.74 -14.61 -7.99
CA GLU A 93 0.71 -14.73 -8.16
C GLU A 93 1.44 -13.49 -7.59
N SER A 94 0.83 -12.32 -7.70
CA SER A 94 1.34 -11.11 -7.05
C SER A 94 1.34 -11.25 -5.54
N LEU A 95 0.21 -11.66 -4.94
CA LEU A 95 0.12 -11.90 -3.49
C LEU A 95 1.16 -12.93 -3.02
N LYS A 96 1.42 -13.97 -3.82
CA LYS A 96 2.39 -15.02 -3.53
C LYS A 96 3.83 -14.52 -3.57
N SER A 97 4.13 -13.59 -4.49
CA SER A 97 5.49 -13.10 -4.75
C SER A 97 5.97 -12.02 -3.79
N VAL A 98 5.06 -11.28 -3.12
CA VAL A 98 5.42 -10.17 -2.24
C VAL A 98 6.02 -10.67 -0.93
N PRO A 99 7.18 -10.17 -0.46
CA PRO A 99 7.74 -10.51 0.84
C PRO A 99 6.78 -10.22 1.99
N LEU A 100 6.78 -11.05 3.04
CA LEU A 100 5.87 -10.91 4.18
C LEU A 100 6.05 -9.58 4.92
N ASP A 101 7.29 -9.08 4.96
CA ASP A 101 7.64 -7.81 5.60
C ASP A 101 7.26 -6.56 4.78
N ARG A 102 6.68 -6.76 3.59
CA ARG A 102 6.19 -5.72 2.67
C ARG A 102 4.70 -5.81 2.37
N LEU A 103 3.99 -6.69 3.06
CA LEU A 103 2.62 -7.08 2.78
C LEU A 103 1.64 -6.51 3.80
N PHE A 104 0.51 -6.01 3.29
CA PHE A 104 -0.71 -5.72 4.05
C PHE A 104 -1.92 -6.38 3.42
N LEU A 105 -2.98 -6.52 4.21
CA LEU A 105 -4.31 -6.94 3.76
C LEU A 105 -5.33 -5.91 4.26
N GLU A 106 -6.34 -5.67 3.44
CA GLU A 106 -7.38 -4.65 3.69
C GLU A 106 -8.75 -5.12 3.20
N THR A 107 -9.81 -4.52 3.67
CA THR A 107 -11.18 -4.77 3.18
C THR A 107 -11.67 -3.70 2.22
N ASP A 108 -11.28 -2.44 2.46
CA ASP A 108 -11.72 -1.28 1.68
C ASP A 108 -13.21 -1.35 1.32
N GLU A 109 -13.55 -1.18 0.04
CA GLU A 109 -14.91 -1.35 -0.49
C GLU A 109 -15.33 -2.81 -0.72
N GLY A 110 -14.45 -3.77 -0.39
CA GLY A 110 -14.71 -5.20 -0.56
C GLY A 110 -15.75 -5.73 0.42
N ASN A 111 -16.54 -6.70 -0.03
CA ASN A 111 -17.56 -7.36 0.81
C ASN A 111 -17.01 -8.56 1.60
N MET A 112 -15.76 -8.93 1.37
CA MET A 112 -15.16 -10.08 2.05
C MET A 112 -14.75 -9.72 3.48
N PRO A 113 -15.23 -10.45 4.51
CA PRO A 113 -14.74 -10.25 5.87
C PRO A 113 -13.24 -10.43 5.96
N ILE A 114 -12.57 -9.58 6.74
CA ILE A 114 -11.09 -9.57 6.86
C ILE A 114 -10.54 -10.94 7.29
N ASP A 115 -11.21 -11.65 8.16
CA ASP A 115 -10.81 -13.01 8.58
C ASP A 115 -10.80 -14.01 7.42
N LYS A 116 -11.76 -13.90 6.52
CA LYS A 116 -11.83 -14.75 5.33
C LYS A 116 -10.69 -14.42 4.36
N LEU A 117 -10.38 -13.14 4.21
CA LEU A 117 -9.25 -12.68 3.40
C LEU A 117 -7.92 -13.22 3.94
N TYR A 118 -7.67 -13.11 5.25
CA TYR A 118 -6.49 -13.69 5.89
C TYR A 118 -6.37 -15.20 5.66
N ARG A 119 -7.46 -15.95 5.80
CA ARG A 119 -7.45 -17.42 5.55
C ARG A 119 -7.13 -17.76 4.09
N LYS A 120 -7.72 -17.02 3.13
CA LYS A 120 -7.44 -17.20 1.70
C LYS A 120 -5.99 -16.86 1.36
N ALA A 121 -5.50 -15.71 1.81
CA ALA A 121 -4.13 -15.26 1.59
C ALA A 121 -3.09 -16.23 2.20
N ALA A 122 -3.33 -16.71 3.42
CA ALA A 122 -2.46 -17.69 4.07
C ALA A 122 -2.39 -19.00 3.27
N ARG A 123 -3.54 -19.51 2.79
CA ARG A 123 -3.59 -20.71 1.94
C ARG A 123 -2.78 -20.56 0.66
N ILE A 124 -2.94 -19.43 -0.06
CA ILE A 124 -2.20 -19.13 -1.29
C ILE A 124 -0.69 -19.11 -1.05
N ARG A 125 -0.27 -18.63 0.11
CA ARG A 125 1.14 -18.51 0.49
C ARG A 125 1.71 -19.74 1.19
N ASN A 126 0.93 -20.80 1.35
CA ASN A 126 1.30 -22.00 2.11
C ASN A 126 1.77 -21.67 3.55
N LEU A 127 1.04 -20.79 4.23
CA LEU A 127 1.31 -20.35 5.59
C LEU A 127 0.11 -20.64 6.50
N SER A 128 0.36 -20.75 7.81
CA SER A 128 -0.73 -20.67 8.77
C SER A 128 -1.28 -19.22 8.84
N THR A 129 -2.59 -19.10 9.08
CA THR A 129 -3.21 -17.78 9.28
C THR A 129 -2.58 -17.02 10.45
N HIS A 130 -2.15 -17.75 11.49
CA HIS A 130 -1.44 -17.16 12.63
C HIS A 130 -0.12 -16.51 12.21
N ARG A 131 0.71 -17.20 11.42
CA ARG A 131 1.98 -16.66 10.92
C ARG A 131 1.77 -15.43 10.05
N LEU A 132 0.78 -15.46 9.15
CA LEU A 132 0.47 -14.31 8.30
C LEU A 132 0.01 -13.10 9.14
N ARG A 133 -0.89 -13.32 10.11
CA ARG A 133 -1.36 -12.25 11.03
C ARG A 133 -0.21 -11.66 11.83
N LYS A 134 0.68 -12.50 12.36
CA LYS A 134 1.86 -12.04 13.10
C LYS A 134 2.72 -11.13 12.25
N SER A 135 3.08 -11.54 11.03
CA SER A 135 3.91 -10.72 10.13
C SER A 135 3.26 -9.39 9.77
N ILE A 136 1.96 -9.38 9.47
CA ILE A 136 1.25 -8.13 9.15
C ILE A 136 1.16 -7.22 10.39
N LYS A 137 0.92 -7.78 11.58
CA LYS A 137 0.93 -7.00 12.84
C LYS A 137 2.30 -6.35 13.09
N GLU A 138 3.38 -7.07 12.84
CA GLU A 138 4.75 -6.55 12.92
C GLU A 138 4.98 -5.40 11.92
N ASN A 139 4.49 -5.53 10.68
CA ASN A 139 4.54 -4.46 9.69
C ASN A 139 3.76 -3.23 10.16
N ILE A 140 2.54 -3.41 10.67
CA ILE A 140 1.71 -2.33 11.21
C ILE A 140 2.44 -1.61 12.34
N SER A 141 2.99 -2.35 13.31
CA SER A 141 3.69 -1.77 14.46
C SER A 141 4.96 -1.01 14.06
N ARG A 142 5.64 -1.45 13.01
CA ARG A 142 6.86 -0.80 12.51
C ARG A 142 6.58 0.49 11.73
N ILE A 143 5.46 0.53 10.98
CA ILE A 143 5.19 1.60 10.01
C ILE A 143 4.26 2.66 10.58
N PHE A 144 3.25 2.24 11.34
CA PHE A 144 2.26 3.14 11.89
C PHE A 144 2.54 3.39 13.37
N THR A 145 2.97 4.61 13.69
CA THR A 145 3.04 5.05 15.09
C THR A 145 1.62 5.44 15.55
N PHE A 146 1.10 4.71 16.51
CA PHE A 146 -0.14 5.07 17.20
C PHE A 146 0.21 5.93 18.42
N PRO A 147 -0.58 6.99 18.75
CA PRO A 147 -0.44 7.65 20.04
C PRO A 147 -0.58 6.60 21.14
N GLN A 148 0.38 6.54 22.04
CA GLN A 148 0.21 5.71 23.24
C GLN A 148 -1.01 6.25 23.96
N GLN A 149 -2.03 5.42 24.17
CA GLN A 149 -3.08 5.72 25.12
C GLN A 149 -2.39 5.79 26.49
N SER A 150 -2.24 7.01 27.01
CA SER A 150 -1.89 7.19 28.41
C SER A 150 -2.94 6.44 29.23
N ARG A 151 -2.56 5.31 29.81
CA ARG A 151 -3.37 4.64 30.82
C ARG A 151 -3.45 5.62 31.99
N GLN A 152 -4.59 6.25 32.15
CA GLN A 152 -4.99 6.88 33.42
C GLN A 152 -5.41 5.77 34.39
#